data_c358cfab261f39fc973ae48d1ca8dd70
#
_entry.id   c358cfab261f39fc973ae48d1ca8dd70
#
_cell.length_a   1.000
_cell.length_b   1.000
_cell.length_c   1.000
_cell.angle_alpha   90.00
_cell.angle_beta   90.00
_cell.angle_gamma   90.00
#
_symmetry.space_group_name_H-M   'P 1'
#
loop_
_entity.id
_entity.type
_entity.pdbx_description
1 polymer ?
#
loop_
_entity_poly.entity_id
_entity_poly.type
_entity_poly.pdbx_seq_one_letter_code
_entity_poly.pdbx_strand_id
1 'polypeptide(L)'
;TSLILSPHGHIEHDIHVAEHNETIWISCEPGTVNDLINYLESMKFMLRVEVKDVSDDIAIVGAPGWIASDKYPVWHSSEAFVNGSAASDKYVATRPADWKVSELFVPRADLEKVLNQETQVGTWAWEAHRIRAGVPRLNFETDHKTIPHEVGLIGSSVHLNKGCYRGQETVARVYNLGKPPRRIVQLELDGSTNDLPAIGDAVLLDGKEVGRVTSVTQDYESGPLALAVIKRSVPTDAVLTAGTVAASQTVIVE
;
A
#
# COMPACT_ATOMS: atom_id res chain seq x y z
N THR A 1 -9.31 -0.80 -3.46
CA THR A 1 -8.31 0.28 -3.34
C THR A 1 -8.45 1.25 -4.49
N SER A 2 -8.20 2.54 -4.27
CA SER A 2 -8.22 3.58 -5.30
C SER A 2 -7.13 4.60 -5.02
N LEU A 3 -6.52 5.14 -6.08
CA LEU A 3 -5.47 6.15 -5.96
C LEU A 3 -5.98 7.52 -6.43
N ILE A 4 -5.59 8.56 -5.71
CA ILE A 4 -5.63 9.93 -6.20
C ILE A 4 -4.21 10.30 -6.61
N LEU A 5 -4.05 10.65 -7.88
CA LEU A 5 -2.76 10.98 -8.46
C LEU A 5 -2.63 12.48 -8.69
N SER A 6 -1.42 13.01 -8.65
CA SER A 6 -1.09 14.35 -9.12
C SER A 6 -1.25 14.46 -10.66
N PRO A 7 -1.26 15.66 -11.25
CA PRO A 7 -1.22 15.81 -12.71
C PRO A 7 -0.01 15.11 -13.36
N HIS A 8 1.05 14.90 -12.60
CA HIS A 8 2.28 14.21 -13.05
C HIS A 8 2.26 12.69 -12.79
N GLY A 9 1.15 12.15 -12.30
CA GLY A 9 0.99 10.71 -12.04
C GLY A 9 1.64 10.21 -10.74
N HIS A 10 2.03 11.12 -9.84
CA HIS A 10 2.53 10.74 -8.52
C HIS A 10 1.36 10.44 -7.59
N ILE A 11 1.55 9.49 -6.67
CA ILE A 11 0.54 9.10 -5.68
C ILE A 11 0.41 10.22 -4.64
N GLU A 12 -0.78 10.80 -4.53
CA GLU A 12 -1.12 11.79 -3.50
C GLU A 12 -1.91 11.14 -2.37
N HIS A 13 -2.85 10.23 -2.70
CA HIS A 13 -3.59 9.44 -1.71
C HIS A 13 -3.75 8.00 -2.20
N ASP A 14 -3.70 7.09 -1.25
CA ASP A 14 -4.12 5.70 -1.38
C ASP A 14 -5.31 5.51 -0.42
N ILE A 15 -6.45 5.14 -0.98
CA ILE A 15 -7.72 5.09 -0.24
C ILE A 15 -8.42 3.75 -0.43
N HIS A 16 -9.05 3.29 0.65
CA HIS A 16 -9.94 2.15 0.60
C HIS A 16 -11.38 2.64 0.59
N VAL A 17 -12.16 2.17 -0.35
CA VAL A 17 -13.52 2.64 -0.60
C VAL A 17 -14.51 1.50 -0.41
N ALA A 18 -15.51 1.71 0.42
CA ALA A 18 -16.63 0.82 0.62
C ALA A 18 -17.95 1.57 0.40
N GLU A 19 -18.94 0.89 -0.15
CA GLU A 19 -20.31 1.41 -0.25
C GLU A 19 -21.21 0.67 0.74
N HIS A 20 -22.01 1.40 1.49
CA HIS A 20 -22.97 0.83 2.41
C HIS A 20 -24.14 1.80 2.64
N ASN A 21 -25.38 1.36 2.40
CA ASN A 21 -26.59 2.16 2.60
C ASN A 21 -26.52 3.54 1.93
N GLU A 22 -26.23 3.56 0.63
CA GLU A 22 -26.14 4.79 -0.20
C GLU A 22 -25.06 5.78 0.26
N THR A 23 -24.18 5.36 1.16
CA THR A 23 -23.06 6.15 1.66
C THR A 23 -21.73 5.53 1.20
N ILE A 24 -20.84 6.37 0.73
CA ILE A 24 -19.45 5.98 0.40
C ILE A 24 -18.59 6.21 1.64
N TRP A 25 -17.97 5.14 2.09
CA TRP A 25 -17.03 5.15 3.21
C TRP A 25 -15.61 5.08 2.67
N ILE A 26 -14.74 5.90 3.22
CA ILE A 26 -13.35 5.97 2.78
C ILE A 26 -12.44 5.87 4.00
N SER A 27 -11.50 4.95 3.98
CA SER A 27 -10.35 4.96 4.87
C SER A 27 -9.09 5.45 4.13
N CYS A 28 -8.23 6.17 4.81
CA CYS A 28 -6.97 6.70 4.30
C CYS A 28 -5.89 6.64 5.37
N GLU A 29 -4.65 6.88 4.97
CA GLU A 29 -3.52 6.90 5.90
C GLU A 29 -3.72 7.95 7.00
N PRO A 30 -3.47 7.64 8.28
CA PRO A 30 -3.54 8.59 9.37
C PRO A 30 -2.73 9.86 9.09
N GLY A 31 -3.34 11.01 9.38
CA GLY A 31 -2.72 12.32 9.15
C GLY A 31 -2.94 12.91 7.75
N THR A 32 -3.57 12.17 6.81
CA THR A 32 -3.84 12.66 5.44
C THR A 32 -5.29 13.06 5.19
N VAL A 33 -6.16 12.91 6.17
CA VAL A 33 -7.61 13.13 6.04
C VAL A 33 -7.96 14.56 5.59
N ASN A 34 -7.30 15.57 6.15
CA ASN A 34 -7.57 16.96 5.80
C ASN A 34 -7.23 17.27 4.33
N ASP A 35 -6.11 16.77 3.84
CA ASP A 35 -5.70 16.95 2.45
C ASP A 35 -6.65 16.23 1.50
N LEU A 36 -7.09 15.02 1.89
CA LEU A 36 -8.09 14.27 1.13
C LEU A 36 -9.43 15.01 1.06
N ILE A 37 -9.94 15.53 2.18
CA ILE A 37 -11.17 16.32 2.22
C ILE A 37 -11.05 17.56 1.34
N ASN A 38 -9.97 18.32 1.47
CA ASN A 38 -9.73 19.50 0.65
C ASN A 38 -9.74 19.17 -0.85
N TYR A 39 -9.12 18.04 -1.23
CA TYR A 39 -9.15 17.56 -2.60
C TYR A 39 -10.58 17.23 -3.05
N LEU A 40 -11.31 16.41 -2.30
CA LEU A 40 -12.68 15.99 -2.65
C LEU A 40 -13.62 17.19 -2.73
N GLU A 41 -13.53 18.13 -1.78
CA GLU A 41 -14.33 19.36 -1.78
C GLU A 41 -14.04 20.23 -3.02
N SER A 42 -12.76 20.32 -3.45
CA SER A 42 -12.39 21.04 -4.66
C SER A 42 -12.93 20.40 -5.95
N MET A 43 -13.18 19.10 -5.92
CA MET A 43 -13.58 18.31 -7.11
C MET A 43 -15.09 18.05 -7.21
N LYS A 44 -15.86 18.34 -6.17
CA LYS A 44 -17.30 18.04 -6.18
C LYS A 44 -18.14 18.95 -7.10
N PHE A 45 -17.61 20.14 -7.46
CA PHE A 45 -18.30 21.12 -8.30
C PHE A 45 -19.77 21.37 -7.87
N MET A 46 -20.72 21.00 -8.75
CA MET A 46 -22.16 21.13 -8.48
C MET A 46 -22.82 19.83 -7.99
N LEU A 47 -22.06 18.81 -7.66
CA LEU A 47 -22.60 17.56 -7.12
C LEU A 47 -23.19 17.81 -5.73
N ARG A 48 -24.35 17.23 -5.47
CA ARG A 48 -25.02 17.30 -4.15
C ARG A 48 -24.49 16.20 -3.24
N VAL A 49 -23.21 16.29 -2.90
CA VAL A 49 -22.53 15.38 -1.97
C VAL A 49 -21.98 16.18 -0.80
N GLU A 50 -21.95 15.58 0.38
CA GLU A 50 -21.31 16.10 1.57
C GLU A 50 -20.08 15.21 1.86
N VAL A 51 -18.93 15.83 2.11
CA VAL A 51 -17.71 15.13 2.54
C VAL A 51 -17.51 15.43 4.02
N LYS A 52 -17.37 14.39 4.83
CA LYS A 52 -17.34 14.52 6.28
C LYS A 52 -16.21 13.68 6.89
N ASP A 53 -15.42 14.29 7.77
CA ASP A 53 -14.53 13.53 8.65
C ASP A 53 -15.35 12.90 9.78
N VAL A 54 -15.26 11.59 9.90
CA VAL A 54 -15.91 10.78 10.96
C VAL A 54 -14.88 9.97 11.76
N SER A 55 -13.60 10.37 11.72
CA SER A 55 -12.50 9.65 12.37
C SER A 55 -12.67 9.53 13.88
N ASP A 56 -13.33 10.51 14.51
CA ASP A 56 -13.62 10.48 15.94
C ASP A 56 -14.74 9.49 16.32
N ASP A 57 -15.65 9.20 15.40
CA ASP A 57 -16.83 8.36 15.63
C ASP A 57 -16.64 6.91 15.16
N ILE A 58 -15.74 6.70 14.17
CA ILE A 58 -15.55 5.41 13.50
C ILE A 58 -14.13 4.91 13.75
N ALA A 59 -14.02 3.61 14.03
CA ALA A 59 -12.75 2.88 14.06
C ALA A 59 -12.67 1.95 12.85
N ILE A 60 -11.48 1.79 12.30
CA ILE A 60 -11.20 0.78 11.28
C ILE A 60 -10.66 -0.47 11.99
N VAL A 61 -11.33 -1.60 11.77
CA VAL A 61 -10.92 -2.90 12.29
C VAL A 61 -10.44 -3.76 11.13
N GLY A 62 -9.14 -3.99 11.08
CA GLY A 62 -8.52 -4.89 10.10
C GLY A 62 -8.70 -6.35 10.51
N ALA A 63 -9.02 -7.23 9.56
CA ALA A 63 -9.17 -8.66 9.79
C ALA A 63 -8.61 -9.47 8.62
N PRO A 64 -7.97 -10.63 8.85
CA PRO A 64 -7.57 -11.53 7.78
C PRO A 64 -8.79 -12.17 7.13
N GLY A 65 -8.67 -12.44 5.83
CA GLY A 65 -9.76 -13.02 5.03
C GLY A 65 -10.79 -11.98 4.57
N TRP A 66 -11.76 -12.45 3.81
CA TRP A 66 -12.89 -11.61 3.38
C TRP A 66 -14.08 -11.86 4.31
N ILE A 67 -14.46 -10.83 5.03
CA ILE A 67 -15.55 -10.85 6.00
C ILE A 67 -16.74 -10.13 5.40
N ALA A 68 -17.93 -10.75 5.44
CA ALA A 68 -19.18 -10.09 5.10
C ALA A 68 -19.82 -9.48 6.35
N SER A 69 -20.42 -8.32 6.22
CA SER A 69 -21.22 -7.68 7.27
C SER A 69 -22.40 -6.94 6.67
N ASP A 70 -23.61 -7.25 7.16
CA ASP A 70 -24.80 -6.49 6.82
C ASP A 70 -24.94 -5.22 7.68
N LYS A 71 -24.19 -5.16 8.77
CA LYS A 71 -24.29 -4.08 9.76
C LYS A 71 -23.28 -2.95 9.53
N TYR A 72 -22.07 -3.31 9.13
CA TYR A 72 -20.97 -2.36 9.00
C TYR A 72 -20.49 -2.29 7.56
N PRO A 73 -20.07 -1.13 7.05
CA PRO A 73 -19.35 -1.04 5.79
C PRO A 73 -18.08 -1.90 5.85
N VAL A 74 -17.77 -2.59 4.76
CA VAL A 74 -16.58 -3.44 4.67
C VAL A 74 -15.86 -3.15 3.36
N TRP A 75 -14.57 -2.88 3.46
CA TRP A 75 -13.68 -2.92 2.33
C TRP A 75 -12.92 -4.24 2.32
N HIS A 76 -12.66 -4.76 1.13
CA HIS A 76 -11.83 -5.94 0.92
C HIS A 76 -10.59 -5.58 0.11
N SER A 77 -9.45 -6.19 0.48
CA SER A 77 -8.28 -6.14 -0.38
C SER A 77 -8.64 -6.69 -1.77
N SER A 78 -8.33 -5.92 -2.81
CA SER A 78 -8.56 -6.38 -4.17
C SER A 78 -7.46 -7.35 -4.59
N GLU A 79 -7.86 -8.50 -5.11
CA GLU A 79 -7.02 -9.21 -6.06
C GLU A 79 -6.85 -8.32 -7.30
N ALA A 80 -5.76 -8.51 -8.04
CA ALA A 80 -5.57 -7.79 -9.30
C ALA A 80 -6.85 -7.85 -10.14
N PHE A 81 -7.17 -6.79 -10.87
CA PHE A 81 -8.37 -6.72 -11.72
C PHE A 81 -8.43 -7.93 -12.65
N VAL A 82 -9.22 -8.94 -12.28
CA VAL A 82 -9.27 -10.24 -12.96
C VAL A 82 -10.10 -10.16 -14.24
N ASN A 83 -10.97 -9.17 -14.41
CA ASN A 83 -11.91 -9.09 -15.51
C ASN A 83 -11.72 -7.82 -16.35
N GLY A 84 -10.90 -7.92 -17.38
CA GLY A 84 -11.03 -7.07 -18.58
C GLY A 84 -10.48 -5.66 -18.52
N SER A 85 -9.93 -5.21 -17.41
CA SER A 85 -9.50 -3.82 -17.25
C SER A 85 -8.05 -3.64 -17.41
N ALA A 86 -7.27 -4.16 -18.01
CA ALA A 86 -5.84 -4.21 -18.07
C ALA A 86 -5.33 -5.40 -17.28
N ALA A 87 -5.60 -6.55 -17.81
CA ALA A 87 -4.70 -7.66 -17.63
C ALA A 87 -3.32 -7.21 -18.14
N SER A 88 -2.67 -6.39 -17.32
CA SER A 88 -1.31 -6.03 -17.53
C SER A 88 -0.48 -7.13 -16.92
N ASP A 89 0.39 -7.65 -17.69
CA ASP A 89 1.49 -8.50 -17.27
C ASP A 89 2.69 -7.65 -16.77
N LYS A 90 2.60 -6.32 -16.87
CA LYS A 90 3.69 -5.39 -16.49
C LYS A 90 3.35 -4.63 -15.22
N TYR A 91 4.35 -4.50 -14.35
CA TYR A 91 4.27 -3.71 -13.11
C TYR A 91 3.17 -4.13 -12.15
N VAL A 92 2.68 -5.35 -12.29
CA VAL A 92 1.81 -6.00 -11.31
C VAL A 92 2.70 -6.56 -10.21
N ALA A 93 2.28 -6.40 -8.97
CA ALA A 93 3.03 -6.94 -7.85
C ALA A 93 2.98 -8.47 -7.84
N THR A 94 4.15 -9.09 -7.80
CA THR A 94 4.31 -10.49 -7.42
C THR A 94 4.52 -10.53 -5.92
N ARG A 95 3.46 -10.80 -5.17
CA ARG A 95 3.50 -10.75 -3.72
C ARG A 95 4.16 -12.01 -3.16
N PRO A 96 5.12 -11.87 -2.20
CA PRO A 96 5.76 -13.02 -1.55
C PRO A 96 4.80 -13.86 -0.70
N ALA A 97 3.73 -13.26 -0.21
CA ALA A 97 2.68 -13.95 0.56
C ALA A 97 1.29 -13.36 0.25
N ASP A 98 0.25 -14.11 0.60
CA ASP A 98 -1.13 -13.68 0.41
C ASP A 98 -1.46 -12.45 1.25
N TRP A 99 -2.18 -11.51 0.60
CA TRP A 99 -2.77 -10.35 1.27
C TRP A 99 -4.28 -10.35 1.04
N LYS A 100 -4.96 -11.20 1.78
CA LYS A 100 -6.42 -11.31 1.75
C LYS A 100 -6.95 -10.79 3.09
N VAL A 101 -7.44 -9.56 3.08
CA VAL A 101 -7.85 -8.86 4.29
C VAL A 101 -9.13 -8.07 4.06
N SER A 102 -9.80 -7.74 5.15
CA SER A 102 -10.94 -6.83 5.20
C SER A 102 -10.70 -5.71 6.19
N GLU A 103 -11.30 -4.56 5.94
CA GLU A 103 -11.42 -3.45 6.89
C GLU A 103 -12.90 -3.17 7.15
N LEU A 104 -13.32 -3.27 8.40
CA LEU A 104 -14.65 -2.95 8.85
C LEU A 104 -14.66 -1.53 9.42
N PHE A 105 -15.64 -0.72 9.02
CA PHE A 105 -15.87 0.61 9.55
C PHE A 105 -16.86 0.51 10.72
N VAL A 106 -16.33 0.48 11.93
CA VAL A 106 -17.09 0.17 13.14
C VAL A 106 -17.30 1.43 13.98
N PRO A 107 -18.56 1.80 14.33
CA PRO A 107 -18.77 2.85 15.31
C PRO A 107 -18.00 2.55 16.60
N ARG A 108 -17.30 3.55 17.15
CA ARG A 108 -16.48 3.36 18.35
C ARG A 108 -17.29 2.84 19.53
N ALA A 109 -18.58 3.19 19.60
CA ALA A 109 -19.50 2.65 20.62
C ALA A 109 -19.72 1.12 20.52
N ASP A 110 -19.53 0.54 19.34
CA ASP A 110 -19.68 -0.90 19.09
C ASP A 110 -18.34 -1.65 19.13
N LEU A 111 -17.21 -0.94 19.23
CA LEU A 111 -15.88 -1.50 19.04
C LEU A 111 -15.58 -2.66 19.99
N GLU A 112 -15.81 -2.48 21.29
CA GLU A 112 -15.60 -3.54 22.28
C GLU A 112 -16.42 -4.80 21.96
N LYS A 113 -17.66 -4.63 21.52
CA LYS A 113 -18.55 -5.75 21.18
C LYS A 113 -18.02 -6.53 19.98
N VAL A 114 -17.43 -5.84 19.00
CA VAL A 114 -16.84 -6.47 17.82
C VAL A 114 -15.55 -7.20 18.21
N LEU A 115 -14.67 -6.56 18.97
CA LEU A 115 -13.36 -7.10 19.35
C LEU A 115 -13.46 -8.26 20.33
N ASN A 116 -14.43 -8.26 21.26
CA ASN A 116 -14.58 -9.32 22.26
C ASN A 116 -15.05 -10.67 21.68
N GLN A 117 -15.42 -10.72 20.41
CA GLN A 117 -15.85 -11.95 19.74
C GLN A 117 -14.70 -12.66 19.00
N GLU A 118 -13.54 -12.00 18.89
CA GLU A 118 -12.43 -12.45 18.04
C GLU A 118 -11.10 -12.43 18.79
N THR A 119 -10.14 -13.19 18.27
CA THR A 119 -8.76 -13.11 18.77
C THR A 119 -8.12 -11.81 18.29
N GLN A 120 -7.76 -10.95 19.25
CA GLN A 120 -7.13 -9.68 18.96
C GLN A 120 -5.62 -9.83 18.81
N VAL A 121 -5.05 -9.12 17.83
CA VAL A 121 -3.62 -8.99 17.64
C VAL A 121 -3.22 -7.51 17.64
N GLY A 122 -1.98 -7.23 18.04
CA GLY A 122 -1.46 -5.87 18.01
C GLY A 122 -1.13 -5.39 16.59
N THR A 123 -0.99 -4.09 16.42
CA THR A 123 -0.60 -3.45 15.15
C THR A 123 0.72 -3.97 14.59
N TRP A 124 1.63 -4.43 15.44
CA TRP A 124 2.89 -5.04 15.00
C TRP A 124 2.68 -6.32 14.21
N ALA A 125 1.75 -7.17 14.64
CA ALA A 125 1.41 -8.39 13.90
C ALA A 125 0.74 -8.07 12.56
N TRP A 126 -0.09 -7.03 12.51
CA TRP A 126 -0.69 -6.54 11.27
C TRP A 126 0.36 -5.99 10.30
N GLU A 127 1.29 -5.17 10.80
CA GLU A 127 2.40 -4.66 9.99
C GLU A 127 3.33 -5.78 9.51
N ALA A 128 3.61 -6.79 10.36
CA ALA A 128 4.38 -7.96 9.94
C ALA A 128 3.69 -8.69 8.78
N HIS A 129 2.38 -8.90 8.87
CA HIS A 129 1.61 -9.51 7.79
C HIS A 129 1.64 -8.68 6.49
N ARG A 130 1.50 -7.35 6.59
CA ARG A 130 1.59 -6.42 5.46
C ARG A 130 2.98 -6.47 4.79
N ILE A 131 4.04 -6.37 5.59
CA ILE A 131 5.43 -6.35 5.11
C ILE A 131 5.78 -7.70 4.48
N ARG A 132 5.37 -8.82 5.10
CA ARG A 132 5.55 -10.16 4.54
C ARG A 132 4.85 -10.32 3.19
N ALA A 133 3.68 -9.73 3.03
CA ALA A 133 2.95 -9.73 1.77
C ALA A 133 3.47 -8.70 0.75
N GLY A 134 4.44 -7.87 1.10
CA GLY A 134 4.99 -6.86 0.20
C GLY A 134 4.00 -5.77 -0.20
N VAL A 135 3.06 -5.42 0.68
CA VAL A 135 2.02 -4.41 0.42
C VAL A 135 2.54 -3.02 0.77
N PRO A 136 2.53 -2.07 -0.18
CA PRO A 136 2.95 -0.71 0.10
C PRO A 136 1.93 0.02 0.97
N ARG A 137 2.43 1.03 1.70
CA ARG A 137 1.65 1.95 2.52
C ARG A 137 2.05 3.39 2.18
N LEU A 138 1.09 4.29 2.11
CA LEU A 138 1.31 5.69 1.79
C LEU A 138 2.28 6.32 2.81
N ASN A 139 3.21 7.16 2.35
CA ASN A 139 4.25 7.83 3.14
C ASN A 139 5.34 6.90 3.72
N PHE A 140 5.22 5.59 3.59
CA PHE A 140 6.26 4.60 3.91
C PHE A 140 7.00 4.17 2.64
N GLU A 141 6.35 3.39 1.79
CA GLU A 141 6.89 2.96 0.49
C GLU A 141 6.72 4.03 -0.60
N THR A 142 5.96 5.09 -0.32
CA THR A 142 5.75 6.20 -1.26
C THR A 142 6.39 7.50 -0.78
N ASP A 143 6.66 8.39 -1.69
CA ASP A 143 7.07 9.76 -1.50
C ASP A 143 6.37 10.67 -2.54
N HIS A 144 6.61 11.98 -2.48
CA HIS A 144 6.01 12.97 -3.39
C HIS A 144 6.33 12.78 -4.90
N LYS A 145 7.17 11.81 -5.25
CA LYS A 145 7.56 11.48 -6.64
C LYS A 145 7.18 10.06 -7.04
N THR A 146 6.67 9.25 -6.11
CA THR A 146 6.36 7.84 -6.38
C THR A 146 5.21 7.72 -7.36
N ILE A 147 5.40 6.92 -8.39
CA ILE A 147 4.37 6.54 -9.35
C ILE A 147 3.86 5.11 -9.07
N PRO A 148 2.61 4.78 -9.42
CA PRO A 148 2.02 3.45 -9.10
C PRO A 148 2.84 2.25 -9.57
N HIS A 149 3.60 2.40 -10.66
CA HIS A 149 4.45 1.36 -11.24
C HIS A 149 5.60 0.93 -10.31
N GLU A 150 6.11 1.86 -9.49
CA GLU A 150 7.26 1.59 -8.62
C GLU A 150 6.91 0.68 -7.45
N VAL A 151 5.65 0.70 -7.03
CA VAL A 151 5.16 0.04 -5.81
C VAL A 151 4.11 -1.04 -6.07
N GLY A 152 3.94 -1.44 -7.34
CA GLY A 152 3.08 -2.57 -7.71
C GLY A 152 1.59 -2.30 -7.59
N LEU A 153 1.16 -1.05 -7.72
CA LEU A 153 -0.25 -0.66 -7.67
C LEU A 153 -0.92 -0.61 -9.06
N ILE A 154 -0.20 -0.97 -10.13
CA ILE A 154 -0.80 -1.22 -11.44
C ILE A 154 -1.56 -2.55 -11.39
N GLY A 155 -2.78 -2.57 -11.89
CA GLY A 155 -3.63 -3.77 -11.89
C GLY A 155 -4.47 -3.96 -10.63
N SER A 156 -4.08 -3.40 -9.49
CA SER A 156 -4.90 -3.43 -8.26
C SER A 156 -5.62 -2.10 -7.97
N SER A 157 -5.00 -0.99 -8.32
CA SER A 157 -5.50 0.36 -7.98
C SER A 157 -5.55 1.31 -9.18
N VAL A 158 -5.02 0.91 -10.34
CA VAL A 158 -5.03 1.70 -11.57
C VAL A 158 -5.68 0.90 -12.69
N HIS A 159 -6.74 1.46 -13.27
CA HIS A 159 -7.45 0.89 -14.41
C HIS A 159 -7.00 1.59 -15.69
N LEU A 160 -6.24 0.91 -16.55
CA LEU A 160 -5.63 1.51 -17.75
C LEU A 160 -6.63 1.81 -18.88
N ASN A 161 -7.76 1.08 -18.94
CA ASN A 161 -8.78 1.18 -20.00
C ASN A 161 -10.03 1.97 -19.59
N LYS A 162 -9.98 2.72 -18.49
CA LYS A 162 -11.10 3.60 -18.11
C LYS A 162 -10.97 5.00 -18.78
N GLY A 163 -12.02 5.79 -18.68
CA GLY A 163 -12.01 7.19 -19.10
C GLY A 163 -10.91 8.03 -18.45
N CYS A 164 -10.80 9.29 -18.83
CA CYS A 164 -9.75 10.19 -18.36
C CYS A 164 -9.70 10.32 -16.84
N TYR A 165 -8.49 10.35 -16.31
CA TYR A 165 -8.21 10.61 -14.90
C TYR A 165 -6.92 11.43 -14.75
N ARG A 166 -6.79 12.11 -13.63
CA ARG A 166 -5.63 12.95 -13.33
C ARG A 166 -4.36 12.11 -13.30
N GLY A 167 -3.32 12.54 -14.02
CA GLY A 167 -2.04 11.83 -14.14
C GLY A 167 -2.00 10.69 -15.17
N GLN A 168 -3.09 10.42 -15.89
CA GLN A 168 -3.20 9.33 -16.86
C GLN A 168 -2.09 9.35 -17.93
N GLU A 169 -1.70 10.52 -18.41
CA GLU A 169 -0.68 10.63 -19.45
C GLU A 169 0.66 10.03 -18.99
N THR A 170 1.10 10.38 -17.78
CA THR A 170 2.34 9.82 -17.21
C THR A 170 2.21 8.32 -16.98
N VAL A 171 1.09 7.88 -16.40
CA VAL A 171 0.84 6.45 -16.16
C VAL A 171 0.89 5.68 -17.48
N ALA A 172 0.18 6.12 -18.51
CA ALA A 172 0.15 5.46 -19.81
C ALA A 172 1.53 5.50 -20.51
N ARG A 173 2.24 6.62 -20.41
CA ARG A 173 3.58 6.75 -21.00
C ARG A 173 4.58 5.80 -20.38
N VAL A 174 4.63 5.73 -19.05
CA VAL A 174 5.54 4.79 -18.35
C VAL A 174 5.16 3.36 -18.65
N TYR A 175 3.87 3.04 -18.65
CA TYR A 175 3.37 1.70 -18.97
C TYR A 175 3.77 1.24 -20.37
N ASN A 176 3.59 2.09 -21.38
CA ASN A 176 3.79 1.71 -22.78
C ASN A 176 5.25 1.84 -23.25
N LEU A 177 5.96 2.86 -22.81
CA LEU A 177 7.23 3.26 -23.41
C LEU A 177 8.37 3.38 -22.39
N GLY A 178 8.07 3.46 -21.10
CA GLY A 178 9.04 3.76 -20.07
C GLY A 178 9.43 2.56 -19.22
N LYS A 179 10.37 2.84 -18.31
CA LYS A 179 10.67 1.99 -17.15
C LYS A 179 10.62 2.88 -15.92
N PRO A 180 9.91 2.50 -14.84
CA PRO A 180 9.95 3.26 -13.61
C PRO A 180 11.40 3.29 -13.08
N PRO A 181 11.84 4.42 -12.50
CA PRO A 181 13.23 4.57 -12.07
C PRO A 181 13.59 3.72 -10.85
N ARG A 182 12.57 3.37 -10.05
CA ARG A 182 12.71 2.59 -8.82
C ARG A 182 11.75 1.40 -8.84
N ARG A 183 11.94 0.51 -7.88
CA ARG A 183 11.02 -0.58 -7.58
C ARG A 183 10.99 -0.89 -6.10
N ILE A 184 9.86 -1.38 -5.62
CA ILE A 184 9.72 -1.96 -4.30
C ILE A 184 10.28 -3.39 -4.29
N VAL A 185 11.02 -3.72 -3.23
CA VAL A 185 11.51 -5.07 -2.94
C VAL A 185 11.24 -5.42 -1.49
N GLN A 186 11.10 -6.70 -1.21
CA GLN A 186 11.21 -7.23 0.13
C GLN A 186 12.67 -7.61 0.39
N LEU A 187 13.15 -7.32 1.58
CA LEU A 187 14.48 -7.69 2.05
C LEU A 187 14.34 -8.73 3.16
N GLU A 188 15.01 -9.86 2.98
CA GLU A 188 15.23 -10.86 4.01
C GLU A 188 16.56 -10.50 4.69
N LEU A 189 16.46 -10.08 5.95
CA LEU A 189 17.59 -9.56 6.70
C LEU A 189 18.35 -10.68 7.42
N ASP A 190 19.66 -10.53 7.55
CA ASP A 190 20.47 -11.45 8.35
C ASP A 190 20.09 -11.33 9.84
N GLY A 191 19.45 -12.36 10.37
CA GLY A 191 19.00 -12.42 11.77
C GLY A 191 20.08 -12.84 12.77
N SER A 192 21.32 -13.04 12.33
CA SER A 192 22.39 -13.58 13.20
C SER A 192 22.81 -12.61 14.33
N THR A 193 22.67 -11.30 14.10
CA THR A 193 23.08 -10.27 15.07
C THR A 193 21.91 -9.71 15.90
N ASN A 194 20.66 -10.07 15.60
CA ASN A 194 19.45 -9.46 16.12
C ASN A 194 19.32 -7.93 15.87
N ASP A 195 20.14 -7.39 14.97
CA ASP A 195 20.07 -5.99 14.57
C ASP A 195 19.01 -5.81 13.47
N LEU A 196 18.24 -4.74 13.56
CA LEU A 196 17.30 -4.34 12.53
C LEU A 196 17.68 -2.96 12.00
N PRO A 197 17.61 -2.73 10.68
CA PRO A 197 17.80 -1.40 10.13
C PRO A 197 16.65 -0.48 10.59
N ALA A 198 16.92 0.80 10.68
CA ALA A 198 15.87 1.79 10.91
C ALA A 198 15.14 2.14 9.60
N ILE A 199 13.88 2.57 9.72
CA ILE A 199 13.15 3.17 8.59
C ILE A 199 13.90 4.42 8.15
N GLY A 200 14.19 4.51 6.84
CA GLY A 200 14.98 5.58 6.24
C GLY A 200 16.46 5.24 6.04
N ASP A 201 16.97 4.18 6.65
CA ASP A 201 18.36 3.74 6.43
C ASP A 201 18.61 3.46 4.95
N ALA A 202 19.85 3.76 4.53
CA ALA A 202 20.30 3.51 3.17
C ALA A 202 20.35 2.00 2.86
N VAL A 203 19.88 1.64 1.68
CA VAL A 203 20.16 0.33 1.09
C VAL A 203 21.37 0.47 0.17
N LEU A 204 22.38 -0.34 0.42
CA LEU A 204 23.68 -0.26 -0.26
C LEU A 204 23.92 -1.48 -1.15
N LEU A 205 24.52 -1.24 -2.31
CA LEU A 205 25.14 -2.26 -3.18
C LEU A 205 26.61 -1.88 -3.34
N ASP A 206 27.51 -2.76 -2.92
CA ASP A 206 28.97 -2.51 -2.94
C ASP A 206 29.37 -1.16 -2.31
N GLY A 207 28.73 -0.82 -1.18
CA GLY A 207 28.96 0.42 -0.45
C GLY A 207 28.37 1.68 -1.08
N LYS A 208 27.61 1.57 -2.18
CA LYS A 208 26.94 2.71 -2.84
C LYS A 208 25.46 2.68 -2.55
N GLU A 209 24.89 3.82 -2.18
CA GLU A 209 23.46 3.96 -1.93
C GLU A 209 22.65 3.72 -3.21
N VAL A 210 21.73 2.75 -3.12
CA VAL A 210 20.85 2.36 -4.20
C VAL A 210 19.36 2.52 -3.84
N GLY A 211 19.04 2.82 -2.60
CA GLY A 211 17.67 3.01 -2.14
C GLY A 211 17.60 3.22 -0.64
N ARG A 212 16.39 3.08 -0.09
CA ARG A 212 16.12 3.25 1.34
C ARG A 212 15.22 2.15 1.88
N VAL A 213 15.40 1.81 3.14
CA VAL A 213 14.48 0.99 3.93
C VAL A 213 13.20 1.80 4.20
N THR A 214 12.04 1.19 4.02
CA THR A 214 10.75 1.87 4.16
C THR A 214 9.88 1.31 5.27
N SER A 215 9.97 0.01 5.52
CA SER A 215 9.28 -0.68 6.61
C SER A 215 10.16 -1.81 7.12
N VAL A 216 10.06 -2.13 8.41
CA VAL A 216 10.84 -3.20 9.06
C VAL A 216 9.95 -3.95 10.03
N THR A 217 10.12 -5.27 10.11
CA THR A 217 9.40 -6.11 11.06
C THR A 217 10.21 -7.34 11.46
N GLN A 218 9.77 -7.96 12.55
CA GLN A 218 10.12 -9.33 12.91
C GLN A 218 8.92 -10.22 12.58
N ASP A 219 9.02 -11.01 11.51
CA ASP A 219 8.00 -11.98 11.15
C ASP A 219 8.21 -13.28 11.91
N TYR A 220 7.11 -13.93 12.31
CA TYR A 220 7.14 -15.13 13.14
C TYR A 220 7.69 -16.37 12.40
N GLU A 221 7.58 -16.39 11.08
CA GLU A 221 7.98 -17.51 10.22
C GLU A 221 9.28 -17.24 9.49
N SER A 222 9.39 -16.05 8.90
CA SER A 222 10.52 -15.66 8.03
C SER A 222 11.65 -14.93 8.77
N GLY A 223 11.47 -14.61 10.06
CA GLY A 223 12.45 -13.83 10.81
C GLY A 223 12.41 -12.33 10.47
N PRO A 224 13.54 -11.62 10.49
CA PRO A 224 13.57 -10.19 10.24
C PRO A 224 13.38 -9.88 8.75
N LEU A 225 12.35 -9.06 8.45
CA LEU A 225 11.99 -8.61 7.11
C LEU A 225 11.96 -7.09 7.02
N ALA A 226 12.21 -6.57 5.83
CA ALA A 226 11.97 -5.16 5.52
C ALA A 226 11.35 -4.99 4.13
N LEU A 227 10.70 -3.85 3.91
CA LEU A 227 10.44 -3.35 2.57
C LEU A 227 11.42 -2.22 2.26
N ALA A 228 11.81 -2.12 1.01
CA ALA A 228 12.67 -1.06 0.53
C ALA A 228 12.25 -0.61 -0.87
N VAL A 229 12.50 0.66 -1.16
CA VAL A 229 12.40 1.22 -2.51
C VAL A 229 13.80 1.48 -3.01
N ILE A 230 14.18 0.76 -4.06
CA ILE A 230 15.54 0.78 -4.62
C ILE A 230 15.54 1.20 -6.09
N LYS A 231 16.69 1.63 -6.60
CA LYS A 231 16.89 1.89 -8.03
C LYS A 231 16.61 0.64 -8.84
N ARG A 232 15.87 0.77 -9.93
CA ARG A 232 15.54 -0.35 -10.81
C ARG A 232 16.77 -0.98 -11.48
N SER A 233 17.87 -0.24 -11.60
CA SER A 233 19.12 -0.73 -12.18
C SER A 233 19.88 -1.73 -11.31
N VAL A 234 19.49 -1.91 -10.06
CA VAL A 234 20.08 -2.92 -9.17
C VAL A 234 19.77 -4.32 -9.72
N PRO A 235 20.74 -5.23 -9.90
CA PRO A 235 20.47 -6.60 -10.29
C PRO A 235 19.50 -7.29 -9.32
N THR A 236 18.63 -8.15 -9.84
CA THR A 236 17.58 -8.80 -9.02
C THR A 236 18.13 -9.86 -8.06
N ASP A 237 19.33 -10.37 -8.33
CA ASP A 237 20.05 -11.35 -7.52
C ASP A 237 21.16 -10.75 -6.65
N ALA A 238 21.27 -9.41 -6.63
CA ALA A 238 22.29 -8.74 -5.84
C ALA A 238 22.01 -8.88 -4.33
N VAL A 239 23.07 -9.21 -3.58
CA VAL A 239 23.08 -9.12 -2.12
C VAL A 239 23.27 -7.65 -1.74
N LEU A 240 22.43 -7.17 -0.83
CA LEU A 240 22.37 -5.78 -0.42
C LEU A 240 22.77 -5.64 1.05
N THR A 241 23.01 -4.41 1.48
CA THR A 241 23.13 -4.07 2.90
C THR A 241 22.07 -3.03 3.24
N ALA A 242 21.21 -3.30 4.22
CA ALA A 242 20.20 -2.38 4.72
C ALA A 242 20.71 -1.77 6.05
N GLY A 243 21.07 -0.49 6.05
CA GLY A 243 21.82 0.09 7.15
C GLY A 243 23.17 -0.64 7.32
N THR A 244 23.29 -1.46 8.37
CA THR A 244 24.46 -2.30 8.68
C THR A 244 24.20 -3.80 8.47
N VAL A 245 22.96 -4.19 8.13
CA VAL A 245 22.51 -5.59 8.09
C VAL A 245 22.56 -6.11 6.65
N ALA A 246 23.18 -7.26 6.43
CA ALA A 246 23.16 -7.93 5.14
C ALA A 246 21.73 -8.40 4.80
N ALA A 247 21.37 -8.31 3.53
CA ALA A 247 20.02 -8.64 3.06
C ALA A 247 20.04 -9.30 1.68
N SER A 248 19.24 -10.35 1.51
CA SER A 248 18.79 -10.80 0.20
C SER A 248 17.52 -10.07 -0.21
N GLN A 249 17.25 -10.00 -1.51
CA GLN A 249 16.06 -9.31 -2.00
C GLN A 249 15.13 -10.25 -2.75
N THR A 250 13.83 -10.09 -2.48
CA THR A 250 12.75 -10.62 -3.32
C THR A 250 12.08 -9.45 -4.04
N VAL A 251 12.12 -9.48 -5.38
CA VAL A 251 11.53 -8.42 -6.22
C VAL A 251 10.01 -8.55 -6.20
N ILE A 252 9.32 -7.49 -5.76
CA ILE A 252 7.85 -7.42 -5.76
C ILE A 252 7.33 -6.90 -7.11
N VAL A 253 8.06 -5.99 -7.74
CA VAL A 253 7.68 -5.39 -9.04
C VAL A 253 8.85 -5.35 -9.99
N GLU A 254 8.64 -5.89 -11.19
CA GLU A 254 9.59 -5.84 -12.30
C GLU A 254 9.27 -4.72 -13.31
#